data_e3392246103f406191cb2a7068bc1d87
#
_entry.id   e3392246103f406191cb2a7068bc1d87
#
_cell.length_a   1.000
_cell.length_b   1.000
_cell.length_c   1.000
_cell.angle_alpha   90.00
_cell.angle_beta   90.00
_cell.angle_gamma   90.00
#
_symmetry.space_group_name_H-M   'P 1'
#
loop_
_entity.id
_entity.type
_entity.pdbx_description
1 polymer ?
#
loop_
_entity_poly.entity_id
_entity_poly.type
_entity_poly.pdbx_seq_one_letter_code
_entity_poly.pdbx_strand_id
1 'polypeptide(L)'
;MAAGLNIIQRHIGTPEENVVLRQEFLKFDAISIDHGITEKADQIYVLPGAFGWDDVGSWLAVGRIRKSNDNGNVVEGDIITINSTDNVIQGENKLIAAVGIKDMIIVDTEDAILIC
;
A
#
# COMPACT_ATOMS: atom_id res chain seq x y z
N MET A 1 25.75 -3.18 -8.84
CA MET A 1 24.53 -2.78 -9.58
C MET A 1 24.77 -2.56 -11.07
N ALA A 2 25.66 -1.69 -11.55
CA ALA A 2 25.85 -1.42 -13.00
C ALA A 2 26.18 -2.65 -13.86
N ALA A 3 27.03 -3.56 -13.38
CA ALA A 3 27.38 -4.79 -14.12
C ALA A 3 26.18 -5.71 -14.33
N GLY A 4 25.34 -5.91 -13.31
CA GLY A 4 24.13 -6.72 -13.41
C GLY A 4 23.10 -6.13 -14.37
N LEU A 5 22.91 -4.79 -14.35
CA LEU A 5 22.04 -4.10 -15.31
C LEU A 5 22.48 -4.32 -16.77
N ASN A 6 23.79 -4.25 -17.04
CA ASN A 6 24.32 -4.50 -18.37
C ASN A 6 24.07 -5.94 -18.86
N ILE A 7 24.13 -6.92 -17.94
CA ILE A 7 23.82 -8.32 -18.25
C ILE A 7 22.32 -8.45 -18.57
N ILE A 8 21.46 -7.88 -17.76
CA ILE A 8 20.00 -7.88 -17.99
C ILE A 8 19.67 -7.24 -19.34
N GLN A 9 20.21 -6.05 -19.63
CA GLN A 9 19.93 -5.34 -20.89
C GLN A 9 20.27 -6.15 -22.14
N ARG A 10 21.33 -6.96 -22.11
CA ARG A 10 21.73 -7.82 -23.24
C ARG A 10 20.79 -8.98 -23.49
N HIS A 11 19.97 -9.35 -22.50
CA HIS A 11 19.06 -10.49 -22.60
C HIS A 11 17.59 -10.08 -22.75
N ILE A 12 17.28 -8.77 -22.78
CA ILE A 12 15.92 -8.29 -23.04
C ILE A 12 15.46 -8.79 -24.41
N GLY A 13 14.29 -9.41 -24.46
CA GLY A 13 13.69 -9.99 -25.65
C GLY A 13 14.26 -11.36 -26.06
N THR A 14 15.15 -11.96 -25.25
CA THR A 14 15.65 -13.32 -25.50
C THR A 14 14.88 -14.36 -24.67
N PRO A 15 14.93 -15.66 -25.03
CA PRO A 15 14.32 -16.72 -24.21
C PRO A 15 14.87 -16.81 -22.78
N GLU A 16 16.09 -16.33 -22.54
CA GLU A 16 16.77 -16.34 -21.23
C GLU A 16 16.43 -15.14 -20.34
N GLU A 17 15.68 -14.16 -20.83
CA GLU A 17 15.40 -12.89 -20.14
C GLU A 17 14.94 -13.09 -18.69
N ASN A 18 13.92 -13.91 -18.47
CA ASN A 18 13.36 -14.11 -17.13
C ASN A 18 14.33 -14.78 -16.15
N VAL A 19 15.15 -15.71 -16.66
CA VAL A 19 16.14 -16.42 -15.85
C VAL A 19 17.26 -15.46 -15.46
N VAL A 20 17.79 -14.72 -16.42
CA VAL A 20 18.85 -13.74 -16.22
C VAL A 20 18.40 -12.60 -15.33
N LEU A 21 17.19 -12.05 -15.57
CA LEU A 21 16.60 -11.00 -14.74
C LEU A 21 16.55 -11.42 -13.27
N ARG A 22 16.00 -12.61 -13.00
CA ARG A 22 15.90 -13.12 -11.63
C ARG A 22 17.26 -13.34 -10.97
N GLN A 23 18.23 -13.92 -11.70
CA GLN A 23 19.55 -14.19 -11.17
C GLN A 23 20.34 -12.90 -10.84
N GLU A 24 20.27 -11.90 -11.71
CA GLU A 24 20.99 -10.64 -11.52
C GLU A 24 20.27 -9.75 -10.49
N PHE A 25 18.94 -9.72 -10.48
CA PHE A 25 18.16 -8.93 -9.51
C PHE A 25 18.39 -9.37 -8.06
N LEU A 26 18.52 -10.68 -7.82
CA LEU A 26 18.81 -11.22 -6.47
C LEU A 26 20.22 -10.84 -5.94
N LYS A 27 21.11 -10.36 -6.80
CA LYS A 27 22.45 -9.88 -6.40
C LYS A 27 22.47 -8.38 -6.04
N PHE A 28 21.36 -7.66 -6.28
CA PHE A 28 21.28 -6.25 -5.96
C PHE A 28 21.03 -6.04 -4.46
N ASP A 29 21.62 -4.99 -3.92
CA ASP A 29 21.35 -4.58 -2.55
C ASP A 29 19.87 -4.18 -2.40
N ALA A 30 19.23 -4.61 -1.32
CA ALA A 30 17.88 -4.22 -0.97
C ALA A 30 17.90 -2.78 -0.43
N ILE A 31 17.84 -1.81 -1.33
CA ILE A 31 17.86 -0.38 -1.03
C ILE A 31 16.72 0.33 -1.79
N SER A 32 16.03 1.25 -1.13
CA SER A 32 15.03 2.09 -1.80
C SER A 32 15.68 3.02 -2.82
N ILE A 33 14.90 3.46 -3.81
CA ILE A 33 15.36 4.45 -4.79
C ILE A 33 15.79 5.77 -4.13
N ASP A 34 15.14 6.14 -3.02
CA ASP A 34 15.44 7.34 -2.26
C ASP A 34 16.85 7.27 -1.69
N HIS A 35 17.18 6.25 -0.93
CA HIS A 35 18.52 6.06 -0.34
C HIS A 35 19.57 5.67 -1.38
N GLY A 36 19.19 4.96 -2.42
CA GLY A 36 20.12 4.50 -3.46
C GLY A 36 20.53 5.57 -4.46
N ILE A 37 19.61 6.45 -4.81
CA ILE A 37 19.75 7.42 -5.90
C ILE A 37 19.41 8.85 -5.44
N THR A 38 18.20 9.09 -4.92
CA THR A 38 17.69 10.45 -4.69
C THR A 38 18.55 11.22 -3.70
N GLU A 39 18.89 10.64 -2.55
CA GLU A 39 19.74 11.31 -1.55
C GLU A 39 21.19 11.57 -2.00
N LYS A 40 21.64 10.90 -3.05
CA LYS A 40 23.01 10.98 -3.58
C LYS A 40 23.09 11.79 -4.86
N ALA A 41 21.96 12.23 -5.41
CA ALA A 41 21.93 12.98 -6.65
C ALA A 41 22.33 14.44 -6.40
N ASP A 42 23.27 14.97 -7.18
CA ASP A 42 23.71 16.36 -7.10
C ASP A 42 22.64 17.35 -7.60
N GLN A 43 21.71 16.89 -8.43
CA GLN A 43 20.62 17.70 -9.02
C GLN A 43 19.30 16.93 -8.98
N ILE A 44 18.30 17.50 -8.31
CA ILE A 44 16.94 16.99 -8.27
C ILE A 44 15.98 18.13 -8.64
N TYR A 45 15.09 17.85 -9.59
CA TYR A 45 14.00 18.76 -9.94
C TYR A 45 12.71 18.29 -9.30
N VAL A 46 12.02 19.19 -8.60
CA VAL A 46 10.74 18.93 -7.95
C VAL A 46 9.66 19.78 -8.60
N LEU A 47 8.60 19.14 -9.03
CA LEU A 47 7.38 19.80 -9.51
C LEU A 47 6.30 19.68 -8.45
N PRO A 48 5.78 20.78 -7.89
CA PRO A 48 4.67 20.70 -6.96
C PRO A 48 3.40 20.22 -7.70
N GLY A 49 2.74 19.21 -7.11
CA GLY A 49 1.50 18.64 -7.63
C GLY A 49 0.32 18.91 -6.68
N ALA A 50 -0.83 19.33 -7.22
CA ALA A 50 -2.06 19.58 -6.46
C ALA A 50 -3.22 18.70 -7.00
N PHE A 51 -2.96 17.40 -7.22
CA PHE A 51 -3.91 16.46 -7.83
C PHE A 51 -4.51 15.47 -6.83
N GLY A 52 -4.36 15.71 -5.52
CA GLY A 52 -4.98 14.88 -4.47
C GLY A 52 -4.37 13.48 -4.33
N TRP A 53 -3.04 13.36 -4.46
CA TRP A 53 -2.35 12.10 -4.23
C TRP A 53 -2.27 11.75 -2.74
N ASP A 54 -2.51 10.50 -2.39
CA ASP A 54 -2.28 9.93 -1.05
C ASP A 54 -1.52 8.61 -1.19
N ASP A 55 -0.57 8.38 -0.30
CA ASP A 55 0.12 7.09 -0.20
C ASP A 55 -0.72 6.12 0.63
N VAL A 56 -1.44 5.23 -0.05
CA VAL A 56 -2.36 4.27 0.55
C VAL A 56 -1.60 3.03 1.05
N GLY A 57 -0.61 3.27 1.92
CA GLY A 57 0.20 2.20 2.53
C GLY A 57 -0.35 1.65 3.85
N SER A 58 -1.49 2.14 4.33
CA SER A 58 -2.09 1.72 5.61
C SER A 58 -3.61 1.85 5.62
N TRP A 59 -4.27 1.15 6.53
CA TRP A 59 -5.72 1.28 6.74
C TRP A 59 -6.15 2.69 7.18
N LEU A 60 -5.29 3.43 7.86
CA LEU A 60 -5.52 4.85 8.16
C LEU A 60 -5.62 5.71 6.89
N ALA A 61 -4.81 5.40 5.88
CA ALA A 61 -4.89 6.09 4.60
C ALA A 61 -6.22 5.78 3.89
N VAL A 62 -6.73 4.55 3.97
CA VAL A 62 -8.06 4.19 3.46
C VAL A 62 -9.15 5.05 4.09
N GLY A 63 -9.07 5.28 5.41
CA GLY A 63 -9.99 6.17 6.14
C GLY A 63 -9.98 7.62 5.63
N ARG A 64 -8.83 8.13 5.14
CA ARG A 64 -8.72 9.50 4.60
C ARG A 64 -9.30 9.65 3.19
N ILE A 65 -9.18 8.63 2.36
CA ILE A 65 -9.56 8.71 0.94
C ILE A 65 -10.97 8.21 0.64
N ARG A 66 -11.53 7.36 1.50
CA ARG A 66 -12.91 6.85 1.34
C ARG A 66 -13.92 7.77 2.03
N LYS A 67 -15.14 7.76 1.49
CA LYS A 67 -16.24 8.54 2.06
C LYS A 67 -16.70 7.92 3.37
N SER A 68 -16.76 8.71 4.44
CA SER A 68 -17.36 8.35 5.72
C SER A 68 -18.87 8.59 5.72
N ASN A 69 -19.59 7.89 6.61
CA ASN A 69 -20.98 8.20 6.94
C ASN A 69 -21.06 9.39 7.93
N ASP A 70 -22.30 9.75 8.35
CA ASP A 70 -22.55 10.90 9.23
C ASP A 70 -21.90 10.78 10.61
N ASN A 71 -21.53 9.57 11.04
CA ASN A 71 -20.83 9.29 12.27
C ASN A 71 -19.30 9.18 12.09
N GLY A 72 -18.77 9.55 10.93
CA GLY A 72 -17.33 9.47 10.64
C GLY A 72 -16.82 8.06 10.33
N ASN A 73 -17.68 7.03 10.30
CA ASN A 73 -17.23 5.68 10.01
C ASN A 73 -17.06 5.48 8.50
N VAL A 74 -15.94 4.90 8.09
CA VAL A 74 -15.68 4.37 6.75
C VAL A 74 -15.98 2.88 6.79
N VAL A 75 -17.04 2.43 6.11
CA VAL A 75 -17.50 1.05 6.17
C VAL A 75 -17.63 0.46 4.77
N GLU A 76 -17.19 -0.79 4.61
CA GLU A 76 -17.34 -1.57 3.38
C GLU A 76 -17.62 -3.04 3.72
N GLY A 77 -18.66 -3.60 3.12
CA GLY A 77 -19.15 -4.94 3.41
C GLY A 77 -20.50 -4.93 4.14
N ASP A 78 -20.87 -6.07 4.72
CA ASP A 78 -22.10 -6.21 5.53
C ASP A 78 -21.82 -5.79 6.98
N ILE A 79 -22.08 -4.50 7.28
CA ILE A 79 -21.64 -3.88 8.54
C ILE A 79 -22.78 -3.12 9.20
N ILE A 80 -23.01 -3.42 10.48
CA ILE A 80 -23.92 -2.69 11.37
C ILE A 80 -23.10 -1.90 12.39
N THR A 81 -23.30 -0.59 12.47
CA THR A 81 -22.69 0.27 13.49
C THR A 81 -23.75 0.84 14.43
N ILE A 82 -23.58 0.67 15.74
CA ILE A 82 -24.46 1.22 16.77
C ILE A 82 -23.61 1.98 17.79
N ASN A 83 -23.90 3.28 17.98
CA ASN A 83 -23.15 4.14 18.88
C ASN A 83 -21.61 4.09 18.63
N SER A 84 -21.22 4.03 17.36
CA SER A 84 -19.82 3.88 16.95
C SER A 84 -19.42 5.01 16.02
N THR A 85 -18.25 5.61 16.23
CA THR A 85 -17.78 6.80 15.50
C THR A 85 -16.33 6.67 15.07
N ASP A 86 -15.98 7.30 13.93
CA ASP A 86 -14.62 7.49 13.45
C ASP A 86 -13.85 6.17 13.23
N ASN A 87 -14.55 5.10 12.83
CA ASN A 87 -13.94 3.79 12.59
C ASN A 87 -13.70 3.52 11.10
N VAL A 88 -12.73 2.69 10.80
CA VAL A 88 -12.53 2.08 9.47
C VAL A 88 -12.85 0.60 9.58
N ILE A 89 -13.92 0.15 8.93
CA ILE A 89 -14.38 -1.25 9.03
C ILE A 89 -14.51 -1.83 7.62
N GLN A 90 -13.74 -2.86 7.35
CA GLN A 90 -13.72 -3.61 6.09
C GLN A 90 -14.15 -5.05 6.37
N GLY A 91 -15.30 -5.46 5.86
CA GLY A 91 -15.79 -6.84 5.90
C GLY A 91 -15.76 -7.48 4.52
N GLU A 92 -15.41 -8.74 4.44
CA GLU A 92 -15.38 -9.48 3.17
C GLU A 92 -16.63 -10.37 3.03
N ASN A 93 -16.80 -11.34 3.91
CA ASN A 93 -17.85 -12.36 3.77
C ASN A 93 -18.73 -12.53 5.02
N LYS A 94 -18.48 -11.79 6.09
CA LYS A 94 -19.20 -11.91 7.37
C LYS A 94 -19.91 -10.62 7.72
N LEU A 95 -21.06 -10.73 8.39
CA LEU A 95 -21.67 -9.60 9.06
C LEU A 95 -20.80 -9.16 10.24
N ILE A 96 -20.42 -7.89 10.26
CA ILE A 96 -19.71 -7.27 11.36
C ILE A 96 -20.65 -6.32 12.10
N ALA A 97 -20.91 -6.59 13.38
CA ALA A 97 -21.65 -5.69 14.26
C ALA A 97 -20.68 -4.94 15.18
N ALA A 98 -20.53 -3.64 14.95
CA ALA A 98 -19.69 -2.75 15.73
C ALA A 98 -20.53 -1.88 16.66
N VAL A 99 -20.40 -2.09 17.98
CA VAL A 99 -21.25 -1.44 18.98
C VAL A 99 -20.40 -0.70 20.00
N GLY A 100 -20.63 0.61 20.16
CA GLY A 100 -20.00 1.43 21.19
C GLY A 100 -18.49 1.60 21.03
N ILE A 101 -17.97 1.50 19.79
CA ILE A 101 -16.53 1.63 19.52
C ILE A 101 -16.20 2.96 18.84
N LYS A 102 -14.97 3.41 19.03
CA LYS A 102 -14.48 4.65 18.44
C LYS A 102 -12.99 4.54 18.06
N ASP A 103 -12.63 5.22 16.96
CA ASP A 103 -11.24 5.31 16.47
C ASP A 103 -10.58 3.94 16.20
N MET A 104 -11.38 2.93 15.82
CA MET A 104 -10.91 1.58 15.57
C MET A 104 -10.76 1.27 14.08
N ILE A 105 -9.80 0.41 13.78
CA ILE A 105 -9.67 -0.23 12.48
C ILE A 105 -10.03 -1.71 12.64
N ILE A 106 -11.01 -2.17 11.89
CA ILE A 106 -11.45 -3.57 11.87
C ILE A 106 -11.41 -4.06 10.43
N VAL A 107 -10.65 -5.09 10.17
CA VAL A 107 -10.53 -5.70 8.84
C VAL A 107 -10.75 -7.19 8.95
N ASP A 108 -11.79 -7.70 8.31
CA ASP A 108 -12.06 -9.12 8.16
C ASP A 108 -11.61 -9.59 6.78
N THR A 109 -10.79 -10.62 6.75
CA THR A 109 -10.34 -11.33 5.55
C THR A 109 -10.75 -12.79 5.64
N GLU A 110 -10.47 -13.57 4.60
CA GLU A 110 -10.81 -15.00 4.57
C GLU A 110 -10.21 -15.78 5.74
N ASP A 111 -8.99 -15.45 6.13
CA ASP A 111 -8.17 -16.21 7.09
C ASP A 111 -7.94 -15.50 8.44
N ALA A 112 -8.19 -14.18 8.54
CA ALA A 112 -7.85 -13.41 9.74
C ALA A 112 -8.80 -12.24 9.98
N ILE A 113 -8.83 -11.75 11.22
CA ILE A 113 -9.45 -10.48 11.61
C ILE A 113 -8.40 -9.61 12.27
N LEU A 114 -8.17 -8.42 11.72
CA LEU A 114 -7.36 -7.37 12.34
C LEU A 114 -8.27 -6.45 13.13
N ILE A 115 -7.87 -6.13 14.35
CA ILE A 115 -8.50 -5.09 15.19
C ILE A 115 -7.39 -4.27 15.82
N CYS A 116 -7.37 -2.96 15.57
CA CYS A 116 -6.38 -2.04 16.16
C CYS A 116 -6.91 -0.60 16.28
#